data_5a425af657a3946cdfd4e3f9c8411e12
#
_entry.id   5a425af657a3946cdfd4e3f9c8411e12
#
_cell.length_a   1.000
_cell.length_b   1.000
_cell.length_c   1.000
_cell.angle_alpha   90.00
_cell.angle_beta   90.00
_cell.angle_gamma   90.00
#
_symmetry.space_group_name_H-M   'P 1'
#
loop_
_entity.id
_entity.type
_entity.pdbx_description
1 polymer ?
#
loop_
_entity_poly.entity_id
_entity_poly.type
_entity_poly.pdbx_seq_one_letter_code
_entity_poly.pdbx_strand_id
1 'polypeptide(L)'
;PIPATYSIIDNEMPAIIKPRKGGSSRGIKIFNDLSDLMTYPDLDSYIIQEYLEHAREFTVDCYVSREGEILMTVPRERLEIMGGEVTRTKTCRIPELIDLSRKIIETFGFRGPVTIQFLYDSKIGHYKLMEVNPRLGGGVICSIYAGAPVTDYILKESLGVPVRPCQDWTDNVLLARYQKEAVFFE
;
A
#
# COMPACT_ATOMS: atom_id res chain seq x y z
N PRO A 1 -8.45 -11.49 0.24
CA PRO A 1 -9.27 -11.08 -0.91
C PRO A 1 -8.58 -9.96 -1.70
N ILE A 2 -8.86 -9.89 -2.99
CA ILE A 2 -8.47 -8.81 -3.89
C ILE A 2 -9.76 -8.18 -4.44
N PRO A 3 -9.73 -6.92 -4.96
CA PRO A 3 -10.86 -6.37 -5.71
C PRO A 3 -11.26 -7.31 -6.85
N ALA A 4 -12.55 -7.45 -7.11
CA ALA A 4 -13.03 -8.27 -8.23
C ALA A 4 -12.38 -7.78 -9.52
N THR A 5 -11.85 -8.71 -10.32
CA THR A 5 -11.23 -8.41 -11.61
C THR A 5 -12.14 -8.93 -12.70
N TYR A 6 -12.52 -8.07 -13.62
CA TYR A 6 -13.53 -8.36 -14.63
C TYR A 6 -12.90 -8.72 -15.97
N SER A 7 -13.57 -9.60 -16.71
CA SER A 7 -13.46 -9.61 -18.17
C SER A 7 -14.30 -8.47 -18.77
N ILE A 8 -14.04 -8.11 -20.02
CA ILE A 8 -14.82 -7.06 -20.72
C ILE A 8 -16.33 -7.39 -20.78
N ILE A 9 -16.70 -8.66 -20.65
CA ILE A 9 -18.07 -9.15 -20.83
C ILE A 9 -18.89 -9.08 -19.52
N ASP A 10 -18.25 -9.13 -18.35
CA ASP A 10 -18.92 -9.28 -17.04
C ASP A 10 -18.77 -8.03 -16.15
N ASN A 11 -18.63 -6.84 -16.75
CA ASN A 11 -18.34 -5.62 -16.01
C ASN A 11 -19.52 -5.13 -15.19
N GLU A 12 -19.34 -5.13 -13.86
CA GLU A 12 -20.18 -4.35 -12.96
C GLU A 12 -19.63 -2.92 -12.85
N MET A 13 -20.54 -1.94 -12.75
CA MET A 13 -20.19 -0.52 -12.62
C MET A 13 -20.43 -0.04 -11.18
N PRO A 14 -19.64 0.91 -10.71
CA PRO A 14 -18.50 1.56 -11.33
C PRO A 14 -17.25 0.67 -11.41
N ALA A 15 -16.45 0.83 -12.46
CA ALA A 15 -15.21 0.09 -12.67
C ALA A 15 -13.99 1.01 -12.72
N ILE A 16 -12.83 0.50 -12.31
CA ILE A 16 -11.54 1.16 -12.41
C ILE A 16 -10.64 0.39 -13.38
N ILE A 17 -9.97 1.08 -14.29
CA ILE A 17 -8.95 0.47 -15.13
C ILE A 17 -7.55 0.90 -14.67
N LYS A 18 -6.63 -0.04 -14.71
CA LYS A 18 -5.23 0.16 -14.33
C LYS A 18 -4.32 -0.42 -15.42
N PRO A 19 -3.31 0.32 -15.91
CA PRO A 19 -2.36 -0.26 -16.86
C PRO A 19 -1.71 -1.53 -16.27
N ARG A 20 -1.56 -2.58 -17.10
CA ARG A 20 -0.86 -3.81 -16.70
C ARG A 20 0.61 -3.58 -16.38
N LYS A 21 1.20 -2.51 -16.93
CA LYS A 21 2.57 -2.08 -16.68
C LYS A 21 2.59 -0.60 -16.31
N GLY A 22 3.31 -0.23 -15.27
CA GLY A 22 3.39 1.15 -14.82
C GLY A 22 3.37 1.28 -13.30
N GLY A 23 3.22 2.50 -12.80
CA GLY A 23 3.15 2.81 -11.38
C GLY A 23 2.77 4.28 -11.14
N SER A 24 2.79 4.69 -9.87
CA SER A 24 2.48 6.07 -9.44
C SER A 24 1.10 6.56 -9.90
N SER A 25 0.11 5.68 -9.91
CA SER A 25 -1.29 5.98 -10.29
C SER A 25 -1.46 6.58 -11.70
N ARG A 26 -0.46 6.48 -12.57
CA ARG A 26 -0.53 7.01 -13.94
C ARG A 26 -1.40 6.11 -14.81
N GLY A 27 -2.29 6.73 -15.60
CA GLY A 27 -3.15 6.01 -16.54
C GLY A 27 -4.32 5.27 -15.88
N ILE A 28 -4.57 5.46 -14.60
CA ILE A 28 -5.76 4.95 -13.90
C ILE A 28 -6.96 5.81 -14.30
N LYS A 29 -8.08 5.15 -14.63
CA LYS A 29 -9.36 5.81 -14.91
C LYS A 29 -10.52 5.06 -14.27
N ILE A 30 -11.55 5.80 -13.93
CA ILE A 30 -12.81 5.29 -13.37
C ILE A 30 -13.89 5.50 -14.41
N PHE A 31 -14.72 4.49 -14.59
CA PHE A 31 -15.87 4.49 -15.48
C PHE A 31 -17.13 4.18 -14.69
N ASN A 32 -18.15 5.00 -14.87
CA ASN A 32 -19.46 4.79 -14.29
C ASN A 32 -20.43 4.14 -15.26
N ASP A 33 -20.09 4.12 -16.53
CA ASP A 33 -20.89 3.59 -17.61
C ASP A 33 -20.11 2.57 -18.46
N LEU A 34 -20.76 1.46 -18.79
CA LEU A 34 -20.16 0.38 -19.57
C LEU A 34 -19.87 0.82 -21.01
N SER A 35 -20.70 1.67 -21.60
CA SER A 35 -20.52 2.14 -22.97
C SER A 35 -19.24 2.97 -23.12
N ASP A 36 -18.95 3.83 -22.15
CA ASP A 36 -17.73 4.62 -22.11
C ASP A 36 -16.49 3.74 -21.94
N LEU A 37 -16.57 2.75 -21.08
CA LEU A 37 -15.49 1.77 -20.89
C LEU A 37 -15.22 1.00 -22.17
N MET A 38 -16.26 0.51 -22.86
CA MET A 38 -16.14 -0.28 -24.09
C MET A 38 -15.54 0.49 -25.27
N THR A 39 -15.67 1.82 -25.27
CA THR A 39 -15.07 2.69 -26.30
C THR A 39 -13.65 3.13 -25.96
N TYR A 40 -13.14 2.78 -24.76
CA TYR A 40 -11.80 3.18 -24.35
C TYR A 40 -10.72 2.43 -25.17
N PRO A 41 -9.75 3.16 -25.76
CA PRO A 41 -8.77 2.55 -26.63
C PRO A 41 -7.83 1.61 -25.87
N ASP A 42 -7.40 0.53 -26.50
CA ASP A 42 -6.37 -0.40 -26.02
C ASP A 42 -6.66 -1.02 -24.64
N LEU A 43 -7.93 -1.37 -24.38
CA LEU A 43 -8.34 -2.00 -23.10
C LEU A 43 -7.55 -3.25 -22.72
N ASP A 44 -7.03 -3.99 -23.70
CA ASP A 44 -6.23 -5.19 -23.45
C ASP A 44 -4.94 -4.89 -22.67
N SER A 45 -4.45 -3.66 -22.72
CA SER A 45 -3.31 -3.18 -21.96
C SER A 45 -3.66 -2.84 -20.50
N TYR A 46 -4.92 -2.97 -20.11
CA TYR A 46 -5.42 -2.63 -18.78
C TYR A 46 -5.95 -3.85 -18.02
N ILE A 47 -5.98 -3.74 -16.72
CA ILE A 47 -6.74 -4.59 -15.82
C ILE A 47 -8.00 -3.82 -15.46
N ILE A 48 -9.17 -4.44 -15.58
CA ILE A 48 -10.46 -3.88 -15.20
C ILE A 48 -10.85 -4.48 -13.85
N GLN A 49 -11.14 -3.63 -12.89
CA GLN A 49 -11.51 -4.06 -11.54
C GLN A 49 -12.74 -3.29 -11.03
N GLU A 50 -13.42 -3.85 -10.04
CA GLU A 50 -14.42 -3.10 -9.29
C GLU A 50 -13.81 -1.81 -8.72
N TYR A 51 -14.56 -0.74 -8.77
CA TYR A 51 -14.19 0.50 -8.11
C TYR A 51 -14.90 0.60 -6.75
N LEU A 52 -14.12 0.61 -5.70
CA LEU A 52 -14.61 0.77 -4.33
C LEU A 52 -14.68 2.26 -4.01
N GLU A 53 -15.82 2.85 -4.28
CA GLU A 53 -16.05 4.27 -4.03
C GLU A 53 -15.93 4.57 -2.53
N HIS A 54 -15.20 5.64 -2.19
CA HIS A 54 -14.95 6.06 -0.80
C HIS A 54 -14.28 5.01 0.10
N ALA A 55 -13.63 4.00 -0.47
CA ALA A 55 -12.89 3.05 0.33
C ALA A 55 -11.78 3.75 1.13
N ARG A 56 -11.66 3.37 2.41
CA ARG A 56 -10.52 3.79 3.22
C ARG A 56 -9.28 3.02 2.78
N GLU A 57 -8.17 3.72 2.63
CA GLU A 57 -6.91 3.13 2.19
C GLU A 57 -5.96 2.90 3.35
N PHE A 58 -5.29 1.76 3.31
CA PHE A 58 -4.31 1.37 4.31
C PHE A 58 -3.00 0.94 3.64
N THR A 59 -1.92 1.17 4.34
CA THR A 59 -0.59 0.66 3.99
C THR A 59 -0.05 -0.10 5.18
N VAL A 60 0.57 -1.25 4.93
CA VAL A 60 1.32 -1.98 5.95
C VAL A 60 2.79 -1.97 5.57
N ASP A 61 3.61 -1.32 6.38
CA ASP A 61 5.06 -1.38 6.25
C ASP A 61 5.56 -2.64 6.96
N CYS A 62 6.25 -3.49 6.22
CA CYS A 62 6.79 -4.74 6.72
C CYS A 62 8.31 -4.80 6.52
N TYR A 63 8.98 -5.55 7.37
CA TYR A 63 10.36 -5.94 7.15
C TYR A 63 10.54 -7.45 7.40
N VAL A 64 11.16 -8.11 6.45
CA VAL A 64 11.41 -9.56 6.48
C VAL A 64 12.92 -9.78 6.45
N SER A 65 13.44 -10.56 7.38
CA SER A 65 14.85 -10.86 7.43
C SER A 65 15.34 -11.64 6.20
N ARG A 66 16.64 -11.74 6.00
CA ARG A 66 17.24 -12.58 4.95
C ARG A 66 16.84 -14.04 5.09
N GLU A 67 16.68 -14.53 6.32
CA GLU A 67 16.26 -15.89 6.64
C GLU A 67 14.75 -16.11 6.44
N GLY A 68 13.95 -15.03 6.31
CA GLY A 68 12.51 -15.08 6.06
C GLY A 68 11.65 -14.87 7.29
N GLU A 69 12.23 -14.44 8.40
CA GLU A 69 11.48 -14.07 9.59
C GLU A 69 10.84 -12.70 9.40
N ILE A 70 9.55 -12.56 9.70
CA ILE A 70 8.83 -11.29 9.67
C ILE A 70 9.17 -10.50 10.94
N LEU A 71 10.05 -9.53 10.81
CA LEU A 71 10.58 -8.77 11.94
C LEU A 71 9.64 -7.67 12.41
N MET A 72 8.87 -7.06 11.51
CA MET A 72 7.87 -6.05 11.84
C MET A 72 6.73 -6.00 10.83
N THR A 73 5.57 -5.56 11.31
CA THR A 73 4.39 -5.22 10.51
C THR A 73 3.70 -4.01 11.14
N VAL A 74 3.63 -2.90 10.40
CA VAL A 74 3.08 -1.62 10.90
C VAL A 74 1.99 -1.13 9.96
N PRO A 75 0.71 -1.40 10.25
CA PRO A 75 -0.39 -0.81 9.51
C PRO A 75 -0.52 0.69 9.74
N ARG A 76 -0.82 1.40 8.67
CA ARG A 76 -1.12 2.84 8.66
C ARG A 76 -2.36 3.12 7.82
N GLU A 77 -3.25 3.95 8.30
CA GLU A 77 -4.32 4.52 7.49
C GLU A 77 -3.80 5.70 6.65
N ARG A 78 -4.15 5.73 5.38
CA ARG A 78 -3.84 6.83 4.46
C ARG A 78 -4.97 7.85 4.51
N LEU A 79 -4.80 8.91 5.32
CA LEU A 79 -5.84 9.90 5.59
C LEU A 79 -5.97 10.92 4.47
N GLU A 80 -4.86 11.21 3.77
CA GLU A 80 -4.83 12.17 2.67
C GLU A 80 -3.76 11.77 1.66
N ILE A 81 -4.11 11.83 0.39
CA ILE A 81 -3.27 11.41 -0.73
C ILE A 81 -3.25 12.53 -1.77
N MET A 82 -2.07 12.90 -2.23
CA MET A 82 -1.88 13.86 -3.31
C MET A 82 -0.93 13.26 -4.36
N GLY A 83 -1.37 13.17 -5.60
CA GLY A 83 -0.55 12.63 -6.69
C GLY A 83 -0.10 11.18 -6.49
N GLY A 84 -0.89 10.35 -5.80
CA GLY A 84 -0.56 8.97 -5.44
C GLY A 84 0.36 8.83 -4.21
N GLU A 85 0.90 9.92 -3.69
CA GLU A 85 1.72 9.98 -2.48
C GLU A 85 0.86 10.34 -1.26
N VAL A 86 1.14 9.68 -0.13
CA VAL A 86 0.45 10.00 1.13
C VAL A 86 1.00 11.29 1.73
N THR A 87 0.13 12.27 2.00
CA THR A 87 0.46 13.52 2.67
C THR A 87 0.10 13.50 4.16
N ARG A 88 -0.95 12.73 4.54
CA ARG A 88 -1.29 12.50 5.94
C ARG A 88 -1.56 11.01 6.16
N THR A 89 -0.94 10.45 7.19
CA THR A 89 -1.11 9.04 7.54
C THR A 89 -0.98 8.84 9.04
N LYS A 90 -1.63 7.81 9.55
CA LYS A 90 -1.62 7.51 10.98
C LYS A 90 -1.40 6.02 11.20
N THR A 91 -0.49 5.65 12.10
CA THR A 91 -0.34 4.24 12.51
C THR A 91 -1.62 3.75 13.19
N CYS A 92 -1.99 2.50 12.91
CA CYS A 92 -3.19 1.88 13.46
C CYS A 92 -2.97 0.39 13.71
N ARG A 93 -3.23 -0.05 14.94
CA ARG A 93 -3.03 -1.46 15.31
C ARG A 93 -4.26 -2.28 14.94
N ILE A 94 -4.33 -2.72 13.70
CA ILE A 94 -5.42 -3.52 13.14
C ILE A 94 -4.94 -4.95 12.93
N PRO A 95 -5.36 -5.93 13.78
CA PRO A 95 -4.90 -7.32 13.71
C PRO A 95 -5.14 -7.97 12.34
N GLU A 96 -6.31 -7.75 11.73
CA GLU A 96 -6.62 -8.31 10.41
C GLU A 96 -5.61 -7.90 9.33
N LEU A 97 -5.18 -6.64 9.31
CA LEU A 97 -4.15 -6.18 8.36
C LEU A 97 -2.78 -6.80 8.63
N ILE A 98 -2.43 -6.99 9.89
CA ILE A 98 -1.19 -7.66 10.29
C ILE A 98 -1.21 -9.11 9.80
N ASP A 99 -2.29 -9.83 10.04
CA ASP A 99 -2.42 -11.25 9.67
C ASP A 99 -2.47 -11.45 8.15
N LEU A 100 -3.20 -10.60 7.43
CA LEU A 100 -3.23 -10.61 5.96
C LEU A 100 -1.85 -10.35 5.37
N SER A 101 -1.13 -9.37 5.92
CA SER A 101 0.22 -9.04 5.46
C SER A 101 1.21 -10.17 5.69
N ARG A 102 1.16 -10.83 6.85
CA ARG A 102 1.96 -12.01 7.15
C ARG A 102 1.70 -13.15 6.16
N LYS A 103 0.42 -13.46 5.91
CA LYS A 103 0.02 -14.47 4.92
C LYS A 103 0.59 -14.18 3.53
N ILE A 104 0.52 -12.94 3.07
CA ILE A 104 1.06 -12.53 1.77
C ILE A 104 2.58 -12.72 1.74
N ILE A 105 3.28 -12.26 2.76
CA ILE A 105 4.74 -12.40 2.86
C ILE A 105 5.16 -13.87 2.82
N GLU A 106 4.52 -14.71 3.62
CA GLU A 106 4.81 -16.15 3.69
C GLU A 106 4.52 -16.86 2.36
N THR A 107 3.38 -16.51 1.71
CA THR A 107 2.98 -17.11 0.42
C THR A 107 3.96 -16.80 -0.70
N PHE A 108 4.45 -15.57 -0.79
CA PHE A 108 5.31 -15.12 -1.89
C PHE A 108 6.80 -15.11 -1.55
N GLY A 109 7.17 -15.35 -0.30
CA GLY A 109 8.56 -15.48 0.13
C GLY A 109 9.36 -14.19 0.04
N PHE A 110 8.75 -13.03 0.28
CA PHE A 110 9.45 -11.74 0.26
C PHE A 110 10.61 -11.66 1.26
N ARG A 111 11.59 -10.80 0.97
CA ARG A 111 12.75 -10.48 1.84
C ARG A 111 13.00 -8.98 1.83
N GLY A 112 13.54 -8.46 2.93
CA GLY A 112 13.79 -7.03 3.11
C GLY A 112 12.51 -6.23 3.37
N PRO A 113 12.50 -4.94 3.01
CA PRO A 113 11.34 -4.07 3.19
C PRO A 113 10.24 -4.37 2.17
N VAL A 114 9.02 -4.48 2.65
CA VAL A 114 7.82 -4.72 1.83
C VAL A 114 6.73 -3.75 2.27
N THR A 115 6.13 -3.08 1.31
CA THR A 115 4.96 -2.21 1.52
C THR A 115 3.74 -2.83 0.87
N ILE A 116 2.73 -3.17 1.66
CA ILE A 116 1.48 -3.79 1.21
C ILE A 116 0.36 -2.78 1.37
N GLN A 117 -0.48 -2.61 0.34
CA GLN A 117 -1.59 -1.67 0.37
C GLN A 117 -2.92 -2.40 0.29
N PHE A 118 -3.88 -1.90 1.06
CA PHE A 118 -5.22 -2.46 1.16
C PHE A 118 -6.29 -1.38 1.04
N LEU A 119 -7.45 -1.79 0.53
CA LEU A 119 -8.69 -1.03 0.55
C LEU A 119 -9.63 -1.67 1.57
N TYR A 120 -10.26 -0.88 2.42
CA TYR A 120 -11.34 -1.36 3.28
C TYR A 120 -12.68 -1.22 2.56
N ASP A 121 -13.28 -2.34 2.24
CA ASP A 121 -14.61 -2.39 1.66
C ASP A 121 -15.65 -2.35 2.77
N SER A 122 -16.26 -1.19 2.98
CA SER A 122 -17.26 -0.99 4.04
C SER A 122 -18.57 -1.74 3.80
N LYS A 123 -18.85 -2.16 2.55
CA LYS A 123 -20.07 -2.92 2.21
C LYS A 123 -20.02 -4.33 2.76
N ILE A 124 -18.84 -4.95 2.73
CA ILE A 124 -18.64 -6.33 3.20
C ILE A 124 -17.82 -6.41 4.50
N GLY A 125 -17.30 -5.28 5.00
CA GLY A 125 -16.55 -5.21 6.25
C GLY A 125 -15.15 -5.85 6.21
N HIS A 126 -14.52 -5.97 5.02
CA HIS A 126 -13.24 -6.67 4.84
C HIS A 126 -12.22 -5.83 4.09
N TYR A 127 -10.94 -6.16 4.31
CA TYR A 127 -9.82 -5.57 3.57
C TYR A 127 -9.57 -6.35 2.27
N LYS A 128 -9.37 -5.62 1.17
CA LYS A 128 -8.96 -6.16 -0.13
C LYS A 128 -7.55 -5.71 -0.45
N LEU A 129 -6.70 -6.65 -0.87
CA LEU A 129 -5.33 -6.35 -1.31
C LEU A 129 -5.37 -5.50 -2.59
N MET A 130 -4.72 -4.34 -2.55
CA MET A 130 -4.62 -3.44 -3.69
C MET A 130 -3.29 -3.59 -4.42
N GLU A 131 -2.16 -3.57 -3.68
CA GLU A 131 -0.82 -3.54 -4.25
C GLU A 131 0.23 -4.09 -3.27
N VAL A 132 1.27 -4.73 -3.80
CA VAL A 132 2.45 -5.13 -3.04
C VAL A 132 3.69 -4.52 -3.68
N ASN A 133 4.44 -3.75 -2.89
CA ASN A 133 5.68 -3.11 -3.30
C ASN A 133 6.84 -3.67 -2.48
N PRO A 134 7.77 -4.49 -3.06
CA PRO A 134 8.92 -5.02 -2.33
C PRO A 134 10.01 -3.93 -2.18
N ARG A 135 9.68 -2.87 -1.50
CA ARG A 135 10.52 -1.71 -1.20
C ARG A 135 9.93 -0.89 -0.05
N LEU A 136 10.69 0.08 0.44
CA LEU A 136 10.17 1.09 1.37
C LEU A 136 9.08 1.93 0.70
N GLY A 137 7.96 2.09 1.39
CA GLY A 137 6.87 2.99 0.99
C GLY A 137 7.20 4.46 1.25
N GLY A 138 6.62 5.37 0.46
CA GLY A 138 6.84 6.81 0.65
C GLY A 138 6.42 7.33 2.05
N GLY A 139 5.49 6.65 2.72
CA GLY A 139 5.03 7.02 4.08
C GLY A 139 5.72 6.28 5.21
N VAL A 140 6.74 5.43 4.96
CA VAL A 140 7.43 4.61 5.96
C VAL A 140 8.02 5.42 7.12
N ILE A 141 8.32 6.69 6.88
CA ILE A 141 8.82 7.60 7.92
C ILE A 141 7.86 7.69 9.12
N CYS A 142 6.55 7.53 8.90
CA CYS A 142 5.56 7.47 9.99
C CYS A 142 5.80 6.25 10.88
N SER A 143 6.05 5.09 10.28
CA SER A 143 6.37 3.86 11.01
C SER A 143 7.68 3.98 11.78
N ILE A 144 8.69 4.64 11.20
CA ILE A 144 9.97 4.90 11.87
C ILE A 144 9.78 5.80 13.10
N TYR A 145 9.03 6.91 12.98
CA TYR A 145 8.71 7.77 14.11
C TYR A 145 7.81 7.09 15.15
N ALA A 146 7.03 6.09 14.75
CA ALA A 146 6.29 5.25 15.67
C ALA A 146 7.17 4.26 16.45
N GLY A 147 8.46 4.18 16.17
CA GLY A 147 9.41 3.30 16.85
C GLY A 147 9.75 2.01 16.09
N ALA A 148 9.27 1.85 14.85
CA ALA A 148 9.63 0.69 14.05
C ALA A 148 11.09 0.80 13.54
N PRO A 149 11.98 -0.17 13.85
CA PRO A 149 13.41 -0.05 13.60
C PRO A 149 13.84 -0.41 12.16
N VAL A 150 13.12 0.13 11.16
CA VAL A 150 13.32 -0.22 9.73
C VAL A 150 14.74 0.04 9.25
N THR A 151 15.26 1.24 9.54
CA THR A 151 16.60 1.66 9.14
C THR A 151 17.69 0.87 9.88
N ASP A 152 17.44 0.53 11.14
CA ASP A 152 18.33 -0.30 11.95
C ASP A 152 18.43 -1.73 11.39
N TYR A 153 17.31 -2.32 10.96
CA TYR A 153 17.30 -3.62 10.30
C TYR A 153 18.13 -3.62 9.02
N ILE A 154 17.91 -2.63 8.14
CA ILE A 154 18.67 -2.53 6.89
C ILE A 154 20.17 -2.44 7.17
N LEU A 155 20.57 -1.59 8.11
CA LEU A 155 21.97 -1.40 8.46
C LEU A 155 22.58 -2.66 9.09
N LYS A 156 21.92 -3.23 10.09
CA LYS A 156 22.42 -4.41 10.80
C LYS A 156 22.57 -5.61 9.86
N GLU A 157 21.55 -5.90 9.05
CA GLU A 157 21.64 -7.01 8.09
C GLU A 157 22.72 -6.78 7.04
N SER A 158 22.95 -5.53 6.59
CA SER A 158 24.03 -5.24 5.65
C SER A 158 25.42 -5.51 6.25
N LEU A 159 25.55 -5.38 7.56
CA LEU A 159 26.79 -5.64 8.32
C LEU A 159 26.86 -7.08 8.85
N GLY A 160 25.88 -7.94 8.55
CA GLY A 160 25.83 -9.31 9.08
C GLY A 160 25.53 -9.38 10.59
N VAL A 161 24.98 -8.31 11.16
CA VAL A 161 24.61 -8.27 12.58
C VAL A 161 23.22 -8.85 12.78
N PRO A 162 23.02 -9.76 13.74
CA PRO A 162 21.71 -10.34 14.02
C PRO A 162 20.66 -9.29 14.39
N VAL A 163 19.45 -9.50 13.88
CA VAL A 163 18.26 -8.69 14.16
C VAL A 163 17.22 -9.52 14.92
N ARG A 164 16.31 -8.86 15.61
CA ARG A 164 15.22 -9.52 16.33
C ARG A 164 13.88 -8.86 15.98
N PRO A 165 12.77 -9.60 15.99
CA PRO A 165 11.44 -9.03 15.77
C PRO A 165 11.13 -7.90 16.74
N CYS A 166 10.51 -6.84 16.21
CA CYS A 166 9.97 -5.72 16.98
C CYS A 166 8.54 -5.46 16.56
N GLN A 167 7.61 -5.68 17.50
CA GLN A 167 6.19 -5.35 17.31
C GLN A 167 5.74 -4.25 18.28
N ASP A 168 6.68 -3.66 19.02
CA ASP A 168 6.45 -2.64 20.05
C ASP A 168 6.60 -1.22 19.46
N TRP A 169 5.83 -0.96 18.41
CA TRP A 169 5.71 0.37 17.82
C TRP A 169 4.45 1.08 18.36
N THR A 170 4.49 2.41 18.41
CA THR A 170 3.42 3.26 18.94
C THR A 170 2.24 3.35 17.97
N ASP A 171 1.05 3.08 18.49
CA ASP A 171 -0.21 3.27 17.76
C ASP A 171 -0.62 4.76 17.72
N ASN A 172 -1.46 5.12 16.74
CA ASN A 172 -2.01 6.47 16.58
C ASN A 172 -0.97 7.59 16.37
N VAL A 173 0.23 7.28 15.92
CA VAL A 173 1.20 8.31 15.48
C VAL A 173 0.73 8.91 14.18
N LEU A 174 0.46 10.20 14.16
CA LEU A 174 0.03 10.97 12.99
C LEU A 174 1.24 11.64 12.34
N LEU A 175 1.45 11.35 11.07
CA LEU A 175 2.37 12.08 10.20
C LEU A 175 1.58 12.99 9.26
N ALA A 176 1.96 14.25 9.20
CA ALA A 176 1.50 15.21 8.18
C ALA A 176 2.71 15.81 7.47
N ARG A 177 2.69 15.81 6.14
CA ARG A 177 3.68 16.48 5.30
C ARG A 177 3.21 17.89 5.00
N TYR A 178 4.14 18.83 4.97
CA TYR A 178 3.89 20.19 4.53
C TYR A 178 4.97 20.63 3.54
N GLN A 179 4.60 21.51 2.63
CA GLN A 179 5.54 22.14 1.71
C GLN A 179 6.23 23.32 2.41
N LYS A 180 7.52 23.48 2.16
CA LYS A 180 8.30 24.63 2.60
C LYS A 180 8.99 25.25 1.40
N GLU A 181 8.84 26.55 1.24
CA GLU A 181 9.50 27.33 0.19
C GLU A 181 10.91 27.68 0.62
N ALA A 182 11.84 27.67 -0.35
CA ALA A 182 13.17 28.24 -0.21
C ALA A 182 13.35 29.30 -1.31
N VAL A 183 13.72 30.52 -0.91
CA VAL A 183 13.96 31.64 -1.84
C VAL A 183 15.46 31.87 -1.93
N PHE A 184 15.94 31.90 -3.14
CA PHE A 184 17.35 32.22 -3.45
C PHE A 184 17.40 33.56 -4.18
N PHE A 185 18.34 34.40 -3.82
CA PHE A 185 18.65 35.64 -4.51
C PHE A 185 19.95 35.41 -5.31
N GLU A 186 19.92 35.65 -6.62
CA GLU A 186 21.09 35.63 -7.51
C GLU A 186 21.74 37.01 -7.58
#